data_78b633092610469e75686d34f92373bc
#
_entry.id   78b633092610469e75686d34f92373bc
#
_cell.length_a   1.000
_cell.length_b   1.000
_cell.length_c   1.000
_cell.angle_alpha   90.00
_cell.angle_beta   90.00
_cell.angle_gamma   90.00
#
_symmetry.space_group_name_H-M   'P 1'
#
loop_
_entity.id
_entity.type
_entity.pdbx_description
1 polymer ?
#
loop_
_entity_poly.entity_id
_entity_poly.type
_entity_poly.pdbx_seq_one_letter_code
_entity_poly.pdbx_strand_id
1 'polypeptide(L)'
;MKTVTDFLQVVLDQSQQALKKNEIPVGAVIYNPKKMTLISKAHNKEQSSNDPTSHAEILCIIKACKKLNQKRLDGLTMITYLEPCDMC
;
A
#
# COMPACT_ATOMS: atom_id res chain seq x y z
N MET A 1 -18.72 -3.37 -9.34
CA MET A 1 -17.62 -2.61 -10.00
C MET A 1 -16.83 -1.85 -8.94
N LYS A 2 -15.51 -1.90 -8.98
CA LYS A 2 -14.68 -1.17 -8.02
C LYS A 2 -14.48 0.27 -8.46
N THR A 3 -14.41 1.16 -7.49
CA THR A 3 -14.20 2.60 -7.71
C THR A 3 -12.96 3.05 -6.94
N VAL A 4 -12.53 4.29 -7.19
CA VAL A 4 -11.43 4.88 -6.42
C VAL A 4 -11.74 4.89 -4.92
N THR A 5 -13.02 5.11 -4.56
CA THR A 5 -13.44 5.07 -3.16
C THR A 5 -13.18 3.70 -2.53
N ASP A 6 -13.40 2.62 -3.27
CA ASP A 6 -13.10 1.27 -2.79
C ASP A 6 -11.60 1.10 -2.53
N PHE A 7 -10.76 1.64 -3.40
CA PHE A 7 -9.31 1.57 -3.21
C PHE A 7 -8.85 2.42 -2.03
N LEU A 8 -9.48 3.58 -1.83
CA LEU A 8 -9.20 4.41 -0.64
C LEU A 8 -9.51 3.65 0.64
N GLN A 9 -10.62 2.91 0.66
CA GLN A 9 -10.95 2.10 1.83
C GLN A 9 -9.88 1.03 2.09
N VAL A 10 -9.36 0.42 1.04
CA VAL A 10 -8.27 -0.57 1.19
C VAL A 10 -7.02 0.09 1.77
N VAL A 11 -6.68 1.30 1.33
CA VAL A 11 -5.53 2.05 1.86
C VAL A 11 -5.71 2.31 3.36
N LEU A 12 -6.91 2.75 3.76
CA LEU A 12 -7.21 3.00 5.17
C LEU A 12 -7.08 1.72 6.00
N ASP A 13 -7.60 0.61 5.49
CA ASP A 13 -7.51 -0.67 6.17
C ASP A 13 -6.04 -1.09 6.36
N GLN A 14 -5.20 -0.86 5.34
CA GLN A 14 -3.78 -1.18 5.44
C GLN A 14 -3.09 -0.31 6.49
N SER A 15 -3.40 0.99 6.54
CA SER A 15 -2.79 1.87 7.54
C SER A 15 -3.18 1.45 8.96
N GLN A 16 -4.42 1.01 9.15
CA GLN A 16 -4.88 0.53 10.46
C GLN A 16 -4.20 -0.79 10.84
N GLN A 17 -3.93 -1.66 9.88
CA GLN A 17 -3.20 -2.90 10.16
C GLN A 17 -1.77 -2.60 10.63
N ALA A 18 -1.13 -1.60 10.04
CA ALA A 18 0.19 -1.17 10.50
C ALA A 18 0.11 -0.68 11.94
N LEU A 19 -0.86 0.16 12.25
CA LEU A 19 -1.05 0.72 13.58
C LEU A 19 -1.25 -0.39 14.63
N LYS A 20 -2.03 -1.41 14.29
CA LYS A 20 -2.27 -2.54 15.20
C LYS A 20 -0.98 -3.31 15.54
N LYS A 21 0.02 -3.23 14.67
CA LYS A 21 1.31 -3.90 14.87
C LYS A 21 2.37 -2.95 15.40
N ASN A 22 1.96 -1.79 15.92
CA ASN A 22 2.87 -0.76 16.45
C ASN A 22 3.83 -0.22 15.39
N GLU A 23 3.40 -0.25 14.12
CA GLU A 23 4.12 0.38 13.03
C GLU A 23 3.57 1.78 12.78
N ILE A 24 4.32 2.61 12.05
CA ILE A 24 3.80 3.89 11.57
C ILE A 24 2.63 3.58 10.65
N PRO A 25 1.44 4.20 10.87
CA PRO A 25 0.22 3.80 10.15
C PRO A 25 0.16 4.34 8.73
N VAL A 26 0.97 3.75 7.85
CA VAL A 26 1.00 4.07 6.42
C VAL A 26 0.48 2.88 5.63
N GLY A 27 -0.47 3.15 4.75
CA GLY A 27 -0.97 2.16 3.80
C GLY A 27 -0.70 2.60 2.37
N ALA A 28 -0.65 1.64 1.46
CA ALA A 28 -0.46 1.90 0.04
C ALA A 28 -1.19 0.87 -0.79
N VAL A 29 -1.70 1.30 -1.94
CA VAL A 29 -2.26 0.39 -2.95
C VAL A 29 -1.78 0.82 -4.32
N ILE A 30 -1.68 -0.15 -5.23
CA ILE A 30 -1.45 0.10 -6.65
C ILE A 30 -2.61 -0.52 -7.41
N TYR A 31 -3.20 0.23 -8.32
CA TYR A 31 -4.32 -0.26 -9.11
C TYR A 31 -4.19 0.14 -10.58
N ASN A 32 -4.89 -0.60 -11.44
CA ASN A 32 -4.97 -0.29 -12.87
C ASN A 32 -6.15 0.66 -13.08
N PRO A 33 -5.90 1.94 -13.46
CA PRO A 33 -6.99 2.91 -13.58
C PRO A 33 -7.91 2.66 -14.77
N LYS A 34 -7.45 1.95 -15.79
CA LYS A 34 -8.29 1.63 -16.95
C LYS A 34 -9.24 0.49 -16.64
N LYS A 35 -8.76 -0.55 -15.95
CA LYS A 35 -9.56 -1.72 -15.62
C LYS A 35 -10.22 -1.63 -14.25
N MET A 36 -9.83 -0.63 -13.45
CA MET A 36 -10.30 -0.46 -12.07
C MET A 36 -10.12 -1.74 -11.27
N THR A 37 -8.93 -2.32 -11.37
CA THR A 37 -8.57 -3.54 -10.63
C THR A 37 -7.42 -3.27 -9.69
N LEU A 38 -7.52 -3.84 -8.48
CA LEU A 38 -6.46 -3.74 -7.49
C LEU A 38 -5.31 -4.68 -7.88
N ILE A 39 -4.10 -4.15 -7.91
CA ILE A 39 -2.90 -4.93 -8.24
C ILE A 39 -2.19 -5.38 -6.96
N SER A 40 -1.94 -4.45 -6.03
CA SER A 40 -1.25 -4.78 -4.78
C SER A 40 -1.65 -3.83 -3.67
N LYS A 41 -1.42 -4.27 -2.43
CA LYS A 41 -1.64 -3.46 -1.23
C LYS A 41 -0.56 -3.79 -0.22
N ALA A 42 -0.21 -2.82 0.63
CA ALA A 42 0.82 -3.02 1.64
C ALA A 42 0.67 -2.01 2.76
N HIS A 43 1.31 -2.29 3.89
CA HIS A 43 1.45 -1.36 5.00
C HIS A 43 2.88 -1.42 5.53
N ASN A 44 3.26 -0.40 6.30
CA ASN A 44 4.61 -0.36 6.89
C ASN A 44 4.87 -1.60 7.75
N LYS A 45 6.09 -2.14 7.63
CA LYS A 45 6.57 -3.27 8.42
C LYS A 45 7.98 -3.04 8.92
N GLU A 46 8.41 -1.78 8.99
CA GLU A 46 9.79 -1.44 9.30
C GLU A 46 10.24 -2.00 10.63
N GLN A 47 9.42 -1.84 11.68
CA GLN A 47 9.78 -2.33 13.02
C GLN A 47 9.66 -3.84 13.12
N SER A 48 8.58 -4.41 12.58
CA SER A 48 8.34 -5.85 12.70
C SER A 48 9.32 -6.68 11.87
N SER A 49 9.77 -6.16 10.73
CA SER A 49 10.72 -6.86 9.85
C SER A 49 12.17 -6.50 10.14
N ASN A 50 12.40 -5.43 10.90
CA ASN A 50 13.72 -4.88 11.17
C ASN A 50 14.48 -4.56 9.87
N ASP A 51 13.75 -4.12 8.87
CA ASP A 51 14.27 -3.83 7.53
C ASP A 51 13.90 -2.39 7.17
N PRO A 52 14.87 -1.48 6.98
CA PRO A 52 14.57 -0.07 6.68
C PRO A 52 13.88 0.12 5.34
N THR A 53 13.84 -0.89 4.47
CA THR A 53 13.15 -0.79 3.19
C THR A 53 11.71 -1.25 3.27
N SER A 54 11.21 -1.67 4.45
CA SER A 54 9.84 -2.18 4.62
C SER A 54 8.81 -1.06 4.75
N HIS A 55 8.94 -0.02 3.93
CA HIS A 55 7.93 1.03 3.82
C HIS A 55 6.80 0.57 2.91
N ALA A 56 5.59 1.06 3.21
CA ALA A 56 4.39 0.64 2.49
C ALA A 56 4.52 0.80 0.98
N GLU A 57 5.03 1.94 0.53
CA GLU A 57 5.16 2.22 -0.91
C GLU A 57 6.08 1.23 -1.60
N ILE A 58 7.26 0.98 -0.99
CA ILE A 58 8.25 0.06 -1.55
C ILE A 58 7.71 -1.36 -1.56
N LEU A 59 7.10 -1.79 -0.46
CA LEU A 59 6.50 -3.11 -0.39
C LEU A 59 5.42 -3.30 -1.43
N CYS A 60 4.61 -2.27 -1.65
CA CYS A 60 3.52 -2.30 -2.62
C CYS A 60 4.07 -2.46 -4.04
N ILE A 61 5.14 -1.72 -4.37
CA ILE A 61 5.80 -1.81 -5.67
C ILE A 61 6.38 -3.21 -5.89
N ILE A 62 7.07 -3.74 -4.88
CA ILE A 62 7.66 -5.08 -4.98
C ILE A 62 6.57 -6.13 -5.24
N LYS A 63 5.46 -6.06 -4.50
CA LYS A 63 4.35 -6.98 -4.69
C LYS A 63 3.73 -6.87 -6.07
N ALA A 64 3.56 -5.64 -6.57
CA ALA A 64 2.99 -5.41 -7.89
C ALA A 64 3.89 -5.98 -8.98
N CYS A 65 5.20 -5.74 -8.89
CA CYS A 65 6.14 -6.26 -9.86
C CYS A 65 6.14 -7.79 -9.89
N LYS A 66 6.07 -8.42 -8.73
CA LYS A 66 6.00 -9.88 -8.65
C LYS A 66 4.70 -10.42 -9.24
N LYS A 67 3.58 -9.79 -8.91
CA LYS A 67 2.27 -10.23 -9.40
C LYS A 67 2.18 -10.15 -10.91
N LEU A 68 2.69 -9.07 -11.50
CA LEU A 68 2.62 -8.84 -12.93
C LEU A 68 3.81 -9.42 -13.69
N ASN A 69 4.82 -9.93 -12.96
CA ASN A 69 6.06 -10.44 -13.53
C ASN A 69 6.72 -9.38 -14.43
N GLN A 70 6.79 -8.14 -13.93
CA GLN A 70 7.33 -7.00 -14.65
C GLN A 70 8.24 -6.19 -13.74
N LYS A 71 9.22 -5.53 -14.33
CA LYS A 71 10.12 -4.63 -13.60
C LYS A 71 9.61 -3.19 -13.61
N ARG A 72 8.64 -2.88 -14.47
CA ARG A 72 8.07 -1.54 -14.63
C ARG A 72 6.57 -1.60 -14.45
N LEU A 73 6.03 -0.54 -13.86
CA LEU A 73 4.60 -0.45 -13.55
C LEU A 73 3.94 0.70 -14.31
N ASP A 74 4.25 0.79 -15.61
CA ASP A 74 3.69 1.84 -16.46
C ASP A 74 2.18 1.74 -16.53
N GLY A 75 1.51 2.88 -16.47
CA GLY A 75 0.06 2.93 -16.58
C GLY A 75 -0.70 2.57 -15.32
N LEU A 76 0.00 2.35 -14.20
CA LEU A 76 -0.64 2.06 -12.92
C LEU A 76 -0.60 3.28 -12.01
N THR A 77 -1.52 3.30 -11.04
CA THR A 77 -1.63 4.41 -10.09
C THR A 77 -1.43 3.89 -8.67
N MET A 78 -0.67 4.65 -7.87
CA MET A 78 -0.46 4.34 -6.46
C MET A 78 -1.19 5.37 -5.60
N ILE A 79 -1.86 4.88 -4.55
CA ILE A 79 -2.43 5.72 -3.50
C ILE A 79 -1.73 5.39 -2.21
N THR A 80 -1.24 6.39 -1.50
CA THR A 80 -0.64 6.23 -0.18
C THR A 80 -1.37 7.10 0.83
N TYR A 81 -1.38 6.68 2.09
CA TYR A 81 -2.06 7.40 3.15
C TYR A 81 -1.35 7.18 4.47
N LEU A 82 -1.08 8.28 5.17
CA LEU A 82 -0.56 8.27 6.53
C LEU A 82 -1.71 8.62 7.48
N GLU A 83 -2.12 7.68 8.33
CA GLU A 83 -3.20 7.92 9.27
C GLU A 83 -2.69 8.80 10.42
N PRO A 84 -3.38 9.90 10.73
CA PRO A 84 -3.00 10.73 11.88
C PRO A 84 -3.13 9.94 13.18
N CYS A 85 -2.18 10.12 14.08
CA CYS A 85 -2.20 9.50 15.40
C CYS A 85 -1.68 10.50 16.42
N ASP A 86 -1.87 10.17 17.70
CA ASP A 86 -1.50 11.07 18.78
C ASP A 86 0.01 11.34 18.85
N MET A 87 0.81 10.49 18.22
CA MET A 87 2.26 10.65 18.21
C MET A 87 2.76 11.42 16.98
N CYS A 88 1.87 11.79 16.09
CA CYS A 88 2.24 12.51 14.86
C CYS A 88 2.24 14.04 15.04
#